data_223e56f0d91d931ece6e18b822228820
#
_entry.id   223e56f0d91d931ece6e18b822228820
#
_cell.length_a   1.000
_cell.length_b   1.000
_cell.length_c   1.000
_cell.angle_alpha   90.00
_cell.angle_beta   90.00
_cell.angle_gamma   90.00
#
_symmetry.space_group_name_H-M   'P 1'
#
loop_
_entity.id
_entity.type
_entity.pdbx_description
1 polymer ?
#
loop_
_entity_poly.entity_id
_entity_poly.type
_entity_poly.pdbx_seq_one_letter_code
_entity_poly.pdbx_strand_id
1 'polypeptide(L)'
;QLADLVLDTFPYNAGTTASDCLWMGTPILTRSGRTYISRMAGSLLTAVGLPDLITTTLAEYEARAIQIGKQPARAASYKRYLAEHGRSSALFDIPGIVRDMEAEFERLALAERAKQ
;
A
#
# COMPACT_ATOMS: atom_id res chain seq x y z
N GLN A 1 0.10 -10.06 -14.06
CA GLN A 1 0.32 -11.38 -13.46
C GLN A 1 1.57 -12.08 -13.96
N LEU A 2 2.17 -11.58 -15.03
CA LEU A 2 3.47 -12.09 -15.46
C LEU A 2 4.60 -11.57 -14.58
N ALA A 3 4.37 -10.49 -13.84
CA ALA A 3 5.37 -9.91 -12.95
C ALA A 3 5.34 -10.59 -11.58
N ASP A 4 6.50 -10.80 -10.98
CA ASP A 4 6.64 -11.30 -9.62
C ASP A 4 6.70 -10.17 -8.60
N LEU A 5 7.17 -9.01 -9.02
CA LEU A 5 7.29 -7.80 -8.20
C LEU A 5 7.22 -6.59 -9.11
N VAL A 6 6.50 -5.56 -8.69
CA VAL A 6 6.43 -4.28 -9.37
C VAL A 6 7.25 -3.27 -8.57
N LEU A 7 8.04 -2.45 -9.25
CA LEU A 7 8.81 -1.38 -8.63
C LEU A 7 8.06 -0.07 -8.83
N ASP A 8 7.75 0.60 -7.71
CA ASP A 8 7.02 1.86 -7.75
C ASP A 8 7.94 3.02 -8.13
N THR A 9 7.34 4.05 -8.73
CA THR A 9 8.05 5.28 -9.07
C THR A 9 8.06 6.24 -7.88
N PHE A 10 9.02 7.17 -7.87
CA PHE A 10 9.12 8.21 -6.87
C PHE A 10 9.79 9.46 -7.49
N PRO A 11 9.51 10.65 -6.99
CA PRO A 11 8.67 10.98 -5.83
C PRO A 11 7.15 10.88 -6.08
N TYR A 12 6.72 10.57 -7.31
CA TYR A 12 5.33 10.42 -7.66
C TYR A 12 4.96 8.94 -7.68
N ASN A 13 4.30 8.47 -6.63
CA ASN A 13 3.93 7.07 -6.51
C ASN A 13 2.72 6.73 -7.39
N ALA A 14 2.65 5.46 -7.78
CA ALA A 14 1.47 4.92 -8.45
C ALA A 14 0.32 4.79 -7.45
N GLY A 15 -0.86 5.27 -7.83
CA GLY A 15 -2.08 5.12 -7.04
C GLY A 15 -2.95 3.99 -7.57
N THR A 16 -3.68 4.25 -8.67
CA THR A 16 -4.58 3.26 -9.27
C THR A 16 -3.84 2.00 -9.69
N THR A 17 -2.68 2.14 -10.34
CA THR A 17 -1.87 1.00 -10.77
C THR A 17 -1.42 0.15 -9.58
N ALA A 18 -1.00 0.79 -8.48
CA ALA A 18 -0.58 0.06 -7.27
C ALA A 18 -1.76 -0.70 -6.67
N SER A 19 -2.93 -0.08 -6.58
CA SER A 19 -4.13 -0.74 -6.08
C SER A 19 -4.51 -1.94 -6.94
N ASP A 20 -4.44 -1.79 -8.28
CA ASP A 20 -4.74 -2.88 -9.20
C ASP A 20 -3.74 -4.03 -9.05
N CYS A 21 -2.45 -3.73 -8.90
CA CYS A 21 -1.44 -4.76 -8.67
C CYS A 21 -1.75 -5.57 -7.41
N LEU A 22 -2.09 -4.90 -6.31
CA LEU A 22 -2.38 -5.58 -5.06
C LEU A 22 -3.66 -6.41 -5.14
N TRP A 23 -4.68 -5.91 -5.85
CA TRP A 23 -5.92 -6.67 -6.07
C TRP A 23 -5.67 -7.94 -6.88
N MET A 24 -4.81 -7.85 -7.90
CA MET A 24 -4.44 -8.98 -8.75
C MET A 24 -3.42 -9.92 -8.11
N GLY A 25 -2.92 -9.59 -6.93
CA GLY A 25 -2.02 -10.45 -6.20
C GLY A 25 -0.54 -10.27 -6.54
N THR A 26 -0.16 -9.13 -7.13
CA THR A 26 1.24 -8.82 -7.44
C THR A 26 1.77 -7.81 -6.41
N PRO A 27 2.85 -8.16 -5.67
CA PRO A 27 3.42 -7.23 -4.69
C PRO A 27 4.12 -6.06 -5.38
N ILE A 28 4.11 -4.90 -4.73
CA ILE A 28 4.78 -3.70 -5.20
C ILE A 28 5.75 -3.20 -4.12
N LEU A 29 6.96 -2.86 -4.52
CA LEU A 29 7.96 -2.28 -3.63
C LEU A 29 7.98 -0.77 -3.84
N THR A 30 7.95 0.03 -2.77
CA THR A 30 7.90 1.47 -2.85
C THR A 30 8.92 2.15 -1.95
N ARG A 31 9.21 3.41 -2.26
CA ARG A 31 9.95 4.34 -1.42
C ARG A 31 8.99 5.47 -1.05
N SER A 32 8.74 5.63 0.26
CA SER A 32 7.89 6.70 0.76
C SER A 32 8.67 7.98 0.99
N GLY A 33 8.06 9.12 0.66
CA GLY A 33 8.61 10.43 0.88
C GLY A 33 7.75 11.25 1.85
N ARG A 34 7.84 12.57 1.76
CA ARG A 34 7.15 13.48 2.67
C ARG A 34 5.82 14.02 2.12
N THR A 35 5.63 13.98 0.81
CA THR A 35 4.41 14.48 0.18
C THR A 35 3.34 13.41 0.13
N TYR A 36 2.09 13.83 -0.05
CA TYR A 36 0.96 12.92 -0.20
C TYR A 36 1.19 11.90 -1.32
N ILE A 37 1.58 12.38 -2.50
CA ILE A 37 1.78 11.53 -3.67
C ILE A 37 2.91 10.53 -3.44
N SER A 38 3.98 10.95 -2.75
CA SER A 38 5.12 10.08 -2.47
C SER A 38 4.86 9.07 -1.37
N ARG A 39 3.69 9.09 -0.75
CA ARG A 39 3.27 8.14 0.29
C ARG A 39 2.11 7.25 -0.13
N MET A 40 1.59 7.43 -1.34
CA MET A 40 0.38 6.76 -1.79
C MET A 40 0.52 5.23 -1.74
N ALA A 41 1.55 4.69 -2.36
CA ALA A 41 1.76 3.23 -2.39
C ALA A 41 2.04 2.68 -0.99
N GLY A 42 2.74 3.43 -0.14
CA GLY A 42 2.98 3.03 1.25
C GLY A 42 1.69 2.90 2.04
N SER A 43 0.75 3.82 1.85
CA SER A 43 -0.56 3.74 2.49
C SER A 43 -1.31 2.50 2.04
N LEU A 44 -1.28 2.17 0.75
CA LEU A 44 -1.93 0.99 0.22
C LEU A 44 -1.31 -0.29 0.78
N LEU A 45 0.04 -0.35 0.84
CA LEU A 45 0.75 -1.50 1.39
C LEU A 45 0.46 -1.71 2.88
N THR A 46 0.37 -0.63 3.64
CA THR A 46 0.00 -0.71 5.05
C THR A 46 -1.41 -1.28 5.20
N ALA A 47 -2.34 -0.84 4.38
CA ALA A 47 -3.73 -1.29 4.44
C ALA A 47 -3.89 -2.78 4.09
N VAL A 48 -3.07 -3.30 3.15
CA VAL A 48 -3.13 -4.75 2.84
C VAL A 48 -2.26 -5.60 3.78
N GLY A 49 -1.47 -4.96 4.66
CA GLY A 49 -0.67 -5.70 5.64
C GLY A 49 0.71 -6.10 5.16
N LEU A 50 1.30 -5.37 4.22
CA LEU A 50 2.65 -5.62 3.70
C LEU A 50 3.58 -4.44 3.91
N PRO A 51 3.79 -3.98 5.16
CA PRO A 51 4.67 -2.84 5.42
C PRO A 51 6.14 -3.12 5.07
N ASP A 52 6.54 -4.38 4.96
CA ASP A 52 7.91 -4.77 4.59
C ASP A 52 8.32 -4.25 3.21
N LEU A 53 7.35 -3.95 2.34
CA LEU A 53 7.58 -3.46 0.99
C LEU A 53 7.68 -1.93 0.93
N ILE A 54 7.61 -1.25 2.08
CA ILE A 54 7.77 0.19 2.18
C ILE A 54 9.21 0.51 2.57
N THR A 55 9.88 1.32 1.76
CA THR A 55 11.22 1.82 2.08
C THR A 55 11.18 3.35 2.12
N THR A 56 12.14 3.97 2.80
CA THR A 56 12.18 5.43 2.97
C THR A 56 13.40 6.08 2.35
N THR A 57 14.40 5.31 1.99
CA THR A 57 15.61 5.81 1.33
C THR A 57 15.85 5.07 0.02
N LEU A 58 16.59 5.72 -0.89
CA LEU A 58 16.94 5.09 -2.15
C LEU A 58 17.82 3.85 -1.91
N ALA A 59 18.73 3.91 -0.94
CA ALA A 59 19.59 2.79 -0.60
C ALA A 59 18.77 1.57 -0.12
N GLU A 60 17.78 1.80 0.75
CA GLU A 60 16.89 0.73 1.19
C GLU A 60 16.07 0.16 0.03
N TYR A 61 15.57 1.04 -0.84
CA TYR A 61 14.78 0.65 -2.00
C TYR A 61 15.57 -0.28 -2.91
N GLU A 62 16.79 0.12 -3.27
CA GLU A 62 17.67 -0.69 -4.12
C GLU A 62 18.04 -2.02 -3.45
N ALA A 63 18.41 -1.98 -2.18
CA ALA A 63 18.78 -3.18 -1.43
C ALA A 63 17.61 -4.16 -1.35
N ARG A 64 16.41 -3.68 -1.09
CA ARG A 64 15.23 -4.52 -1.01
C ARG A 64 14.86 -5.12 -2.36
N ALA A 65 14.94 -4.33 -3.43
CA ALA A 65 14.67 -4.79 -4.78
C ALA A 65 15.63 -5.91 -5.18
N ILE A 66 16.93 -5.75 -4.91
CA ILE A 66 17.93 -6.74 -5.21
C ILE A 66 17.71 -8.00 -4.36
N GLN A 67 17.43 -7.83 -3.08
CA GLN A 67 17.20 -8.94 -2.16
C GLN A 67 16.03 -9.81 -2.62
N ILE A 68 14.91 -9.19 -2.96
CA ILE A 68 13.72 -9.91 -3.44
C ILE A 68 14.00 -10.55 -4.80
N GLY A 69 14.71 -9.86 -5.69
CA GLY A 69 15.07 -10.39 -7.01
C GLY A 69 15.96 -11.62 -6.94
N LYS A 70 16.82 -11.72 -5.91
CA LYS A 70 17.69 -12.88 -5.70
C LYS A 70 17.00 -14.04 -4.97
N GLN A 71 15.83 -13.81 -4.42
CA GLN A 71 15.10 -14.81 -3.63
C GLN A 71 13.68 -15.00 -4.19
N PRO A 72 13.53 -15.79 -5.26
CA PRO A 72 12.21 -16.00 -5.87
C PRO A 72 11.16 -16.53 -4.88
N ALA A 73 11.57 -17.30 -3.88
CA ALA A 73 10.67 -17.81 -2.86
C ALA A 73 10.04 -16.68 -2.04
N ARG A 74 10.76 -15.57 -1.84
CA ARG A 74 10.26 -14.41 -1.10
C ARG A 74 9.16 -13.69 -1.89
N ALA A 75 9.37 -13.48 -3.18
CA ALA A 75 8.35 -12.90 -4.05
C ALA A 75 7.11 -13.79 -4.11
N ALA A 76 7.31 -15.10 -4.19
CA ALA A 76 6.22 -16.07 -4.16
C ALA A 76 5.43 -16.03 -2.85
N SER A 77 6.11 -15.80 -1.72
CA SER A 77 5.45 -15.65 -0.42
C SER A 77 4.55 -14.43 -0.39
N TYR A 78 4.99 -13.30 -0.92
CA TYR A 78 4.16 -12.10 -1.01
C TYR A 78 2.94 -12.31 -1.91
N LYS A 79 3.12 -12.98 -3.04
CA LYS A 79 2.02 -13.30 -3.95
C LYS A 79 0.99 -14.21 -3.28
N ARG A 80 1.46 -15.22 -2.54
CA ARG A 80 0.60 -16.13 -1.80
C ARG A 80 -0.20 -15.39 -0.73
N TYR A 81 0.48 -14.52 0.01
CA TYR A 81 -0.18 -13.69 1.02
C TYR A 81 -1.31 -12.86 0.41
N LEU A 82 -1.04 -12.18 -0.71
CA LEU A 82 -2.03 -11.36 -1.39
C LEU A 82 -3.19 -12.20 -1.92
N ALA A 83 -2.92 -13.40 -2.43
CA ALA A 83 -3.97 -14.29 -2.91
C ALA A 83 -4.88 -14.76 -1.78
N GLU A 84 -4.31 -15.03 -0.59
CA GLU A 84 -5.06 -15.54 0.56
C GLU A 84 -5.74 -14.42 1.36
N HIS A 85 -5.09 -13.27 1.51
CA HIS A 85 -5.52 -12.22 2.46
C HIS A 85 -5.74 -10.85 1.84
N GLY A 86 -5.24 -10.60 0.64
CA GLY A 86 -5.27 -9.26 0.06
C GLY A 86 -6.67 -8.68 -0.08
N ARG A 87 -7.59 -9.44 -0.66
CA ARG A 87 -8.95 -8.98 -0.93
C ARG A 87 -9.81 -8.85 0.33
N SER A 88 -9.45 -9.56 1.39
CA SER A 88 -10.12 -9.45 2.69
C SER A 88 -9.46 -8.41 3.61
N SER A 89 -8.41 -7.75 3.13
CA SER A 89 -7.68 -6.74 3.91
C SER A 89 -8.47 -5.44 4.03
N ALA A 90 -8.00 -4.54 4.92
CA ALA A 90 -8.61 -3.24 5.12
C ALA A 90 -8.66 -2.39 3.85
N LEU A 91 -7.69 -2.57 2.92
CA LEU A 91 -7.65 -1.80 1.67
C LEU A 91 -8.89 -2.03 0.80
N PHE A 92 -9.40 -3.26 0.77
CA PHE A 92 -10.55 -3.64 -0.09
C PHE A 92 -11.84 -3.88 0.71
N ASP A 93 -11.84 -3.52 1.99
CA ASP A 93 -13.02 -3.58 2.84
C ASP A 93 -13.84 -2.31 2.66
N ILE A 94 -14.62 -2.25 1.60
CA ILE A 94 -15.41 -1.06 1.26
C ILE A 94 -16.40 -0.69 2.38
N PRO A 95 -17.18 -1.62 2.98
CA PRO A 95 -18.05 -1.25 4.09
C PRO A 95 -17.29 -0.67 5.29
N GLY A 96 -16.12 -1.22 5.62
CA GLY A 96 -15.27 -0.71 6.70
C GLY A 96 -14.73 0.67 6.41
N ILE A 97 -14.26 0.91 5.17
CA ILE A 97 -13.77 2.22 4.74
C ILE A 97 -14.88 3.26 4.83
N VAL A 98 -16.08 2.93 4.36
CA VAL A 98 -17.24 3.85 4.43
C VAL A 98 -17.57 4.18 5.88
N ARG A 99 -17.61 3.19 6.76
CA ARG A 99 -17.85 3.44 8.20
C ARG A 99 -16.81 4.36 8.81
N ASP A 100 -15.53 4.15 8.48
CA ASP A 100 -14.45 4.98 9.01
C ASP A 100 -14.56 6.41 8.49
N MET A 101 -14.90 6.60 7.21
CA MET A 101 -15.11 7.92 6.64
C MET A 101 -16.30 8.63 7.25
N GLU A 102 -17.41 7.93 7.46
CA GLU A 102 -18.60 8.48 8.10
C GLU A 102 -18.32 8.93 9.54
N ALA A 103 -17.57 8.11 10.29
CA ALA A 103 -17.19 8.45 11.65
C ALA A 103 -16.30 9.69 11.69
N GLU A 104 -15.36 9.81 10.75
CA GLU A 104 -14.47 10.97 10.66
C GLU A 104 -15.25 12.24 10.28
N PHE A 105 -16.17 12.13 9.34
CA PHE A 105 -17.02 13.26 8.96
C PHE A 105 -17.88 13.72 10.12
N GLU A 106 -18.45 12.79 10.87
CA GLU A 106 -19.24 13.13 12.06
C GLU A 106 -18.39 13.82 13.11
N ARG A 107 -17.18 13.33 13.36
CA ARG A 107 -16.24 13.93 14.29
C ARG A 107 -15.89 15.36 13.90
N LEU A 108 -15.63 15.59 12.62
CA LEU A 108 -15.30 16.92 12.10
C LEU A 108 -16.50 17.87 12.20
N ALA A 109 -17.70 17.38 11.92
CA ALA A 109 -18.92 18.20 12.06
C ALA A 109 -19.15 18.62 13.49
N LEU A 110 -18.97 17.71 14.46
CA LEU A 110 -19.11 18.03 15.88
C LEU A 110 -18.04 19.01 16.35
N ALA A 111 -16.81 18.87 15.87
CA ALA A 111 -15.72 19.79 16.19
C ALA A 111 -16.02 21.20 15.67
N GLU A 112 -16.59 21.31 14.48
CA GLU A 112 -16.97 22.60 13.89
C GLU A 112 -18.11 23.26 14.68
N ARG A 113 -19.10 22.48 15.09
CA ARG A 113 -20.18 23.00 15.94
C ARG A 113 -19.67 23.51 17.28
N ALA A 114 -18.67 22.85 17.86
CA ALA A 114 -18.10 23.26 19.13
C ALA A 114 -17.37 24.61 19.05
N LYS A 115 -16.97 25.03 17.85
CA LYS A 115 -16.32 26.32 17.62
C LYS A 115 -17.31 27.47 17.49
N GLN A 116 -18.59 27.18 17.35
CA GLN A 116 -19.65 28.17 17.27
C GLN A 116 -20.20 28.44 18.65
#